data_1d9fda738e1f7424a7ba2ff7bf233a3c
#
_entry.id   1d9fda738e1f7424a7ba2ff7bf233a3c
#
_cell.length_a   1.000
_cell.length_b   1.000
_cell.length_c   1.000
_cell.angle_alpha   90.00
_cell.angle_beta   90.00
_cell.angle_gamma   90.00
#
_symmetry.space_group_name_H-M   'P 1'
#
loop_
_entity.id
_entity.type
_entity.pdbx_description
1 polymer ?
#
loop_
_entity_poly.entity_id
_entity_poly.type
_entity_poly.pdbx_seq_one_letter_code
_entity_poly.pdbx_strand_id
1 'polypeptide(L)'
;MAKTSINVRPCNIGSAERHNLRSKELDYIRPELSHRNEQWSEMKIADVLEDIREKYRQHTGQSMQKKATPIREGVVVIEDGTTLRQLQDFAGRLEERFGIHTFQIYTHKDEGASVWDGNAETWKPNYHAHMIFDWTDGETGRTRKLNKQDMAEMQTILAECLGMERGISSDRKHLSAIQYKNMVEAEKAAQIEKECSQMEDERNAIEEKVKQAGQKLEDTQKKLKEAAAEIKVEKLKGAAADTGTALLKAGTTVIDATASLFNSGKVKRQEQE
;
A
#
# COMPACT_ATOMS: atom_id res chain seq x y z
N MET A 1 -7.96 3.31 -19.26
CA MET A 1 -7.04 4.47 -19.22
C MET A 1 -6.64 4.75 -17.79
N ALA A 2 -5.44 5.28 -17.55
CA ALA A 2 -5.04 5.71 -16.22
C ALA A 2 -5.91 6.90 -15.74
N LYS A 3 -6.09 7.00 -14.42
CA LYS A 3 -6.92 8.06 -13.83
C LYS A 3 -6.04 9.19 -13.29
N THR A 4 -6.45 10.43 -13.55
CA THR A 4 -5.81 11.62 -13.00
C THR A 4 -6.72 12.33 -12.01
N SER A 5 -6.09 13.08 -11.10
CA SER A 5 -6.77 13.99 -10.18
C SER A 5 -5.78 15.05 -9.69
N ILE A 6 -6.29 16.20 -9.28
CA ILE A 6 -5.52 17.24 -8.60
C ILE A 6 -6.05 17.44 -7.19
N ASN A 7 -5.13 17.48 -6.22
CA ASN A 7 -5.41 17.88 -4.84
C ASN A 7 -4.79 19.24 -4.55
N VAL A 8 -5.61 20.26 -4.34
CA VAL A 8 -5.18 21.62 -4.07
C VAL A 8 -5.21 21.90 -2.58
N ARG A 9 -4.08 22.36 -2.04
CA ARG A 9 -3.88 22.67 -0.62
C ARG A 9 -3.10 23.98 -0.44
N PRO A 10 -3.10 24.59 0.75
CA PRO A 10 -2.16 25.68 1.05
C PRO A 10 -0.72 25.23 0.81
N CYS A 11 0.08 26.04 0.12
CA CYS A 11 1.48 25.75 -0.14
C CYS A 11 2.33 25.93 1.13
N ASN A 12 3.21 24.97 1.40
CA ASN A 12 4.25 25.12 2.42
C ASN A 12 5.44 25.88 1.85
N ILE A 13 5.40 27.20 1.98
CA ILE A 13 6.37 28.15 1.39
C ILE A 13 7.81 27.82 1.77
N GLY A 14 8.04 27.33 3.00
CA GLY A 14 9.39 27.04 3.50
C GLY A 14 9.99 25.72 3.00
N SER A 15 9.21 24.81 2.45
CA SER A 15 9.66 23.45 2.09
C SER A 15 9.31 23.00 0.68
N ALA A 16 8.30 23.62 0.03
CA ALA A 16 7.82 23.18 -1.28
C ALA A 16 8.94 23.22 -2.34
N GLU A 17 9.62 24.34 -2.51
CA GLU A 17 10.72 24.44 -3.49
C GLU A 17 11.86 23.46 -3.20
N ARG A 18 12.22 23.23 -1.93
CA ARG A 18 13.28 22.27 -1.57
C ARG A 18 12.92 20.84 -1.93
N HIS A 19 11.66 20.47 -1.75
CA HIS A 19 11.17 19.16 -2.17
C HIS A 19 11.13 19.03 -3.69
N ASN A 20 10.54 20.03 -4.35
CA ASN A 20 10.34 20.05 -5.79
C ASN A 20 11.66 20.06 -6.57
N LEU A 21 12.67 20.78 -6.05
CA LEU A 21 14.02 20.87 -6.64
C LEU A 21 14.96 19.74 -6.19
N ARG A 22 14.48 18.74 -5.45
CA ARG A 22 15.31 17.63 -4.95
C ARG A 22 16.52 18.09 -4.11
N SER A 23 16.38 19.23 -3.40
CA SER A 23 17.45 19.75 -2.53
C SER A 23 17.61 18.95 -1.23
N LYS A 24 16.81 17.91 -1.01
CA LYS A 24 16.85 17.03 0.15
C LYS A 24 16.85 15.58 -0.31
N GLU A 25 17.78 14.80 0.20
CA GLU A 25 17.78 13.35 0.02
C GLU A 25 16.63 12.72 0.77
N LEU A 26 15.89 11.83 0.11
CA LEU A 26 14.74 11.13 0.63
C LEU A 26 14.80 9.66 0.15
N ASP A 27 14.54 8.74 1.04
CA ASP A 27 14.65 7.29 0.85
C ASP A 27 13.66 6.68 -0.17
N TYR A 28 12.59 7.40 -0.48
CA TYR A 28 11.59 7.01 -1.48
C TYR A 28 11.87 7.57 -2.89
N ILE A 29 13.02 8.23 -3.10
CA ILE A 29 13.47 8.74 -4.39
C ILE A 29 14.50 7.78 -4.98
N ARG A 30 14.39 7.52 -6.28
CA ARG A 30 15.41 6.85 -7.07
C ARG A 30 16.20 7.87 -7.89
N PRO A 31 17.40 8.28 -7.43
CA PRO A 31 18.19 9.34 -8.09
C PRO A 31 18.51 9.02 -9.56
N GLU A 32 18.67 7.74 -9.90
CA GLU A 32 18.90 7.28 -11.27
C GLU A 32 17.75 7.60 -12.24
N LEU A 33 16.53 7.83 -11.71
CA LEU A 33 15.36 8.21 -12.47
C LEU A 33 15.11 9.73 -12.52
N SER A 34 15.84 10.53 -11.72
CA SER A 34 15.58 11.98 -11.59
C SER A 34 15.83 12.75 -12.89
N HIS A 35 16.61 12.19 -13.82
CA HIS A 35 16.79 12.77 -15.16
C HIS A 35 15.50 12.82 -15.98
N ARG A 36 14.44 12.11 -15.56
CA ARG A 36 13.11 12.08 -16.19
C ARG A 36 12.17 13.18 -15.70
N ASN A 37 12.56 13.85 -14.61
CA ASN A 37 11.79 14.94 -14.05
C ASN A 37 11.94 16.17 -14.94
N GLU A 38 10.84 16.87 -15.17
CA GLU A 38 10.78 18.12 -15.91
C GLU A 38 10.36 19.23 -14.96
N GLN A 39 10.81 20.45 -15.20
CA GLN A 39 10.44 21.60 -14.40
C GLN A 39 10.27 22.86 -15.24
N TRP A 40 9.39 23.72 -14.77
CA TRP A 40 9.21 25.08 -15.25
C TRP A 40 8.91 26.02 -14.09
N SER A 41 9.55 27.18 -14.06
CA SER A 41 9.39 28.15 -12.99
C SER A 41 9.60 29.55 -13.55
N GLU A 42 8.66 30.44 -13.30
CA GLU A 42 8.77 31.87 -13.62
C GLU A 42 9.47 32.65 -12.50
N MET A 43 9.02 32.43 -11.26
CA MET A 43 9.48 33.16 -10.08
C MET A 43 9.59 32.25 -8.87
N LYS A 44 10.36 32.68 -7.88
CA LYS A 44 10.40 32.02 -6.57
C LYS A 44 9.12 32.27 -5.79
N ILE A 45 8.71 31.30 -4.98
CA ILE A 45 7.51 31.41 -4.14
C ILE A 45 7.57 32.63 -3.21
N ALA A 46 8.75 32.94 -2.68
CA ALA A 46 8.93 34.08 -1.78
C ALA A 46 8.64 35.43 -2.47
N ASP A 47 9.12 35.56 -3.71
CA ASP A 47 8.97 36.80 -4.50
C ASP A 47 7.49 37.01 -4.88
N VAL A 48 6.82 35.96 -5.35
CA VAL A 48 5.37 36.02 -5.65
C VAL A 48 4.56 36.39 -4.41
N LEU A 49 4.91 35.80 -3.25
CA LEU A 49 4.21 36.14 -1.99
C LEU A 49 4.39 37.59 -1.59
N GLU A 50 5.56 38.16 -1.80
CA GLU A 50 5.82 39.58 -1.52
C GLU A 50 5.00 40.49 -2.44
N ASP A 51 4.97 40.19 -3.74
CA ASP A 51 4.14 40.90 -4.72
C ASP A 51 2.65 40.88 -4.36
N ILE A 52 2.13 39.71 -3.99
CA ILE A 52 0.74 39.56 -3.56
C ILE A 52 0.44 40.42 -2.31
N ARG A 53 1.34 40.39 -1.33
CA ARG A 53 1.20 41.18 -0.09
C ARG A 53 1.22 42.69 -0.37
N GLU A 54 2.07 43.12 -1.28
CA GLU A 54 2.15 44.54 -1.68
C GLU A 54 0.88 44.97 -2.40
N LYS A 55 0.40 44.24 -3.39
CA LYS A 55 -0.88 44.48 -4.07
C LYS A 55 -2.05 44.55 -3.09
N TYR A 56 -2.12 43.57 -2.16
CA TYR A 56 -3.15 43.54 -1.12
C TYR A 56 -3.10 44.81 -0.26
N ARG A 57 -1.91 45.23 0.18
CA ARG A 57 -1.71 46.43 1.00
C ARG A 57 -2.12 47.70 0.23
N GLN A 58 -1.71 47.82 -1.02
CA GLN A 58 -2.07 48.94 -1.87
C GLN A 58 -3.58 49.05 -2.08
N HIS A 59 -4.23 47.94 -2.30
CA HIS A 59 -5.67 47.91 -2.56
C HIS A 59 -6.51 48.10 -1.28
N THR A 60 -6.10 47.53 -0.15
CA THR A 60 -6.92 47.52 1.07
C THR A 60 -6.48 48.53 2.14
N GLY A 61 -5.28 49.08 2.02
CA GLY A 61 -4.65 49.88 3.08
C GLY A 61 -4.20 49.04 4.31
N GLN A 62 -4.29 47.74 4.26
CA GLN A 62 -4.03 46.86 5.40
C GLN A 62 -2.98 45.80 5.06
N SER A 63 -2.27 45.32 6.09
CA SER A 63 -1.39 44.14 5.94
C SER A 63 -2.19 42.87 5.83
N MET A 64 -1.75 41.97 4.96
CA MET A 64 -2.35 40.63 4.84
C MET A 64 -2.20 39.85 6.15
N GLN A 65 -3.26 39.11 6.54
CA GLN A 65 -3.25 38.33 7.76
C GLN A 65 -2.21 37.20 7.66
N LYS A 66 -1.51 36.91 8.77
CA LYS A 66 -0.49 35.82 8.85
C LYS A 66 -1.04 34.45 8.48
N LYS A 67 -2.33 34.20 8.73
CA LYS A 67 -3.02 32.93 8.40
C LYS A 67 -3.53 32.85 6.96
N ALA A 68 -3.38 33.92 6.16
CA ALA A 68 -3.79 33.89 4.77
C ALA A 68 -2.94 32.89 3.97
N THR A 69 -3.58 32.18 3.04
CA THR A 69 -2.94 31.19 2.17
C THR A 69 -3.13 31.56 0.71
N PRO A 70 -2.51 32.66 0.26
CA PRO A 70 -2.68 33.18 -1.10
C PRO A 70 -2.00 32.27 -2.14
N ILE A 71 -0.94 31.58 -1.75
CA ILE A 71 -0.27 30.61 -2.60
C ILE A 71 -0.76 29.20 -2.26
N ARG A 72 -1.12 28.44 -3.28
CA ARG A 72 -1.56 27.07 -3.15
C ARG A 72 -0.69 26.14 -3.98
N GLU A 73 -0.67 24.88 -3.57
CA GLU A 73 -0.01 23.78 -4.26
C GLU A 73 -1.05 22.78 -4.72
N GLY A 74 -1.00 22.39 -6.00
CA GLY A 74 -1.74 21.28 -6.56
C GLY A 74 -0.84 20.09 -6.76
N VAL A 75 -1.17 18.95 -6.14
CA VAL A 75 -0.52 17.68 -6.43
C VAL A 75 -1.37 16.94 -7.45
N VAL A 76 -0.80 16.72 -8.63
CA VAL A 76 -1.47 16.13 -9.80
C VAL A 76 -0.97 14.71 -9.99
N VAL A 77 -1.89 13.75 -10.10
CA VAL A 77 -1.54 12.39 -10.52
C VAL A 77 -1.30 12.37 -12.02
N ILE A 78 -0.12 11.93 -12.44
CA ILE A 78 0.27 11.83 -13.84
C ILE A 78 0.64 10.39 -14.21
N GLU A 79 0.83 10.12 -15.49
CA GLU A 79 1.41 8.87 -15.99
C GLU A 79 2.81 9.10 -16.57
N ASP A 80 3.49 8.04 -16.91
CA ASP A 80 4.86 8.09 -17.40
C ASP A 80 5.02 8.97 -18.64
N GLY A 81 4.07 8.89 -19.56
CA GLY A 81 4.04 9.65 -20.81
C GLY A 81 3.59 11.11 -20.67
N THR A 82 3.14 11.55 -19.48
CA THR A 82 2.71 12.95 -19.27
C THR A 82 3.88 13.90 -19.47
N THR A 83 3.68 14.95 -20.26
CA THR A 83 4.67 15.96 -20.62
C THR A 83 4.44 17.26 -19.85
N LEU A 84 5.51 18.04 -19.66
CA LEU A 84 5.43 19.38 -19.10
C LEU A 84 4.47 20.28 -19.91
N ARG A 85 4.44 20.12 -21.24
CA ARG A 85 3.54 20.88 -22.12
C ARG A 85 2.08 20.69 -21.79
N GLN A 86 1.63 19.45 -21.54
CA GLN A 86 0.24 19.18 -21.15
C GLN A 86 -0.13 19.85 -19.81
N LEU A 87 0.81 19.92 -18.86
CA LEU A 87 0.61 20.62 -17.59
C LEU A 87 0.57 22.14 -17.78
N GLN A 88 1.37 22.68 -18.71
CA GLN A 88 1.30 24.11 -19.09
C GLN A 88 -0.02 24.46 -19.80
N ASP A 89 -0.52 23.59 -20.67
CA ASP A 89 -1.84 23.76 -21.31
C ASP A 89 -2.96 23.76 -20.25
N PHE A 90 -2.86 22.86 -19.25
CA PHE A 90 -3.76 22.90 -18.09
C PHE A 90 -3.65 24.21 -17.30
N ALA A 91 -2.43 24.69 -17.03
CA ALA A 91 -2.19 25.96 -16.35
C ALA A 91 -2.85 27.13 -17.10
N GLY A 92 -2.70 27.21 -18.42
CA GLY A 92 -3.33 28.23 -19.25
C GLY A 92 -4.86 28.20 -19.17
N ARG A 93 -5.47 27.01 -19.20
CA ARG A 93 -6.91 26.86 -19.04
C ARG A 93 -7.41 27.23 -17.64
N LEU A 94 -6.62 27.01 -16.59
CA LEU A 94 -6.95 27.45 -15.23
C LEU A 94 -6.94 28.97 -15.11
N GLU A 95 -5.95 29.63 -15.74
CA GLU A 95 -5.85 31.08 -15.75
C GLU A 95 -7.02 31.70 -16.52
N GLU A 96 -7.31 31.21 -17.73
CA GLU A 96 -8.44 31.65 -18.54
C GLU A 96 -9.78 31.49 -17.82
N ARG A 97 -10.01 30.33 -17.21
CA ARG A 97 -11.31 29.97 -16.63
C ARG A 97 -11.55 30.53 -15.23
N PHE A 98 -10.52 30.55 -14.39
CA PHE A 98 -10.64 30.88 -12.96
C PHE A 98 -9.77 32.07 -12.56
N GLY A 99 -8.92 32.56 -13.43
CA GLY A 99 -7.94 33.60 -13.13
C GLY A 99 -6.86 33.17 -12.15
N ILE A 100 -6.57 31.86 -12.09
CA ILE A 100 -5.55 31.27 -11.23
C ILE A 100 -4.27 31.18 -12.04
N HIS A 101 -3.25 31.94 -11.63
CA HIS A 101 -1.97 31.93 -12.31
C HIS A 101 -1.07 30.83 -11.75
N THR A 102 -0.58 29.95 -12.63
CA THR A 102 0.42 28.94 -12.28
C THR A 102 1.80 29.51 -12.58
N PHE A 103 2.70 29.52 -11.60
CA PHE A 103 4.03 30.08 -11.80
C PHE A 103 5.19 29.09 -11.57
N GLN A 104 4.90 27.85 -11.11
CA GLN A 104 5.86 26.75 -11.06
C GLN A 104 5.18 25.42 -11.34
N ILE A 105 5.85 24.55 -12.09
CA ILE A 105 5.44 23.15 -12.37
C ILE A 105 6.67 22.27 -12.24
N TYR A 106 6.54 21.14 -11.51
CA TYR A 106 7.56 20.13 -11.34
C TYR A 106 6.95 18.75 -11.52
N THR A 107 7.51 17.95 -12.41
CA THR A 107 7.11 16.54 -12.53
C THR A 107 8.04 15.66 -11.71
N HIS A 108 7.50 14.67 -11.03
CA HIS A 108 8.23 13.71 -10.25
C HIS A 108 7.97 12.29 -10.78
N LYS A 109 8.93 11.79 -11.55
CA LYS A 109 8.92 10.44 -12.14
C LYS A 109 9.94 9.50 -11.48
N ASP A 110 10.54 9.95 -10.40
CA ASP A 110 11.59 9.30 -9.62
C ASP A 110 11.14 8.84 -8.22
N GLU A 111 9.90 9.11 -7.85
CA GLU A 111 9.32 8.70 -6.57
C GLU A 111 8.52 7.41 -6.67
N GLY A 112 8.54 6.63 -5.59
CA GLY A 112 7.78 5.40 -5.50
C GLY A 112 8.00 4.67 -4.18
N ALA A 113 7.61 3.42 -4.16
CA ALA A 113 7.82 2.52 -3.03
C ALA A 113 8.18 1.12 -3.52
N SER A 114 9.07 0.45 -2.79
CA SER A 114 9.27 -0.97 -2.95
C SER A 114 8.10 -1.72 -2.31
N VAL A 115 7.51 -2.64 -3.05
CA VAL A 115 6.39 -3.46 -2.60
C VAL A 115 6.78 -4.92 -2.75
N TRP A 116 6.65 -5.68 -1.65
CA TRP A 116 6.82 -7.12 -1.66
C TRP A 116 5.53 -7.79 -2.14
N ASP A 117 5.59 -8.59 -3.20
CA ASP A 117 4.42 -9.28 -3.78
C ASP A 117 4.27 -10.75 -3.32
N GLY A 118 5.12 -11.18 -2.37
CA GLY A 118 5.19 -12.56 -1.89
C GLY A 118 6.36 -13.37 -2.47
N ASN A 119 6.92 -12.94 -3.61
CA ASN A 119 8.04 -13.61 -4.28
C ASN A 119 9.25 -12.70 -4.48
N ALA A 120 9.01 -11.42 -4.78
CA ALA A 120 10.08 -10.47 -5.06
C ALA A 120 9.70 -9.07 -4.60
N GLU A 121 10.72 -8.25 -4.36
CA GLU A 121 10.57 -6.83 -4.14
C GLU A 121 10.44 -6.13 -5.49
N THR A 122 9.28 -5.51 -5.74
CA THR A 122 8.99 -4.77 -6.97
C THR A 122 8.85 -3.28 -6.68
N TRP A 123 9.38 -2.44 -7.58
CA TRP A 123 9.22 -1.00 -7.49
C TRP A 123 7.88 -0.57 -8.06
N LYS A 124 7.08 0.09 -7.22
CA LYS A 124 5.83 0.72 -7.64
C LYS A 124 6.04 2.23 -7.75
N PRO A 125 6.08 2.80 -8.97
CA PRO A 125 6.25 4.23 -9.16
C PRO A 125 5.03 5.01 -8.66
N ASN A 126 5.28 6.25 -8.21
CA ASN A 126 4.26 7.22 -7.81
C ASN A 126 4.45 8.49 -8.65
N TYR A 127 4.03 8.44 -9.91
CA TYR A 127 4.18 9.56 -10.84
C TYR A 127 3.21 10.68 -10.48
N HIS A 128 3.73 11.86 -10.21
CA HIS A 128 2.93 13.03 -9.89
C HIS A 128 3.64 14.32 -10.31
N ALA A 129 2.86 15.41 -10.33
CA ALA A 129 3.40 16.73 -10.55
C ALA A 129 2.97 17.67 -9.44
N HIS A 130 3.83 18.63 -9.09
CA HIS A 130 3.53 19.75 -8.22
C HIS A 130 3.34 20.99 -9.07
N MET A 131 2.20 21.66 -8.90
CA MET A 131 1.88 22.93 -9.54
C MET A 131 1.66 23.99 -8.47
N ILE A 132 2.38 25.11 -8.55
CA ILE A 132 2.28 26.18 -7.57
C ILE A 132 1.51 27.34 -8.19
N PHE A 133 0.49 27.78 -7.46
CA PHE A 133 -0.49 28.74 -7.92
C PHE A 133 -0.47 30.03 -7.11
N ASP A 134 -0.54 31.18 -7.77
CA ASP A 134 -1.11 32.37 -7.19
C ASP A 134 -2.63 32.23 -7.19
N TRP A 135 -3.20 32.12 -6.00
CA TRP A 135 -4.64 31.92 -5.81
C TRP A 135 -5.37 33.23 -5.49
N THR A 136 -4.80 34.34 -5.98
CA THR A 136 -5.35 35.65 -5.70
C THR A 136 -5.87 36.33 -6.97
N ASP A 137 -6.58 37.38 -6.77
CA ASP A 137 -6.95 38.32 -7.82
C ASP A 137 -5.74 39.18 -8.12
N GLY A 138 -5.31 39.24 -9.38
CA GLY A 138 -4.08 39.89 -9.82
C GLY A 138 -4.04 41.42 -9.57
N GLU A 139 -5.21 42.07 -9.45
CA GLU A 139 -5.29 43.51 -9.20
C GLU A 139 -5.34 43.83 -7.70
N THR A 140 -6.06 43.01 -6.93
CA THR A 140 -6.39 43.34 -5.54
C THR A 140 -5.57 42.55 -4.53
N GLY A 141 -4.89 41.49 -4.93
CA GLY A 141 -4.20 40.56 -4.04
C GLY A 141 -5.13 39.77 -3.10
N ARG A 142 -6.45 39.85 -3.28
CA ARG A 142 -7.43 39.08 -2.47
C ARG A 142 -7.54 37.68 -2.94
N THR A 143 -7.58 36.72 -1.99
CA THR A 143 -7.73 35.29 -2.29
C THR A 143 -9.04 35.02 -3.03
N ARG A 144 -8.96 34.32 -4.16
CA ARG A 144 -10.10 33.84 -4.95
C ARG A 144 -10.83 32.75 -4.21
N LYS A 145 -12.14 32.70 -4.34
CA LYS A 145 -12.98 31.66 -3.74
C LYS A 145 -13.58 30.82 -4.86
N LEU A 146 -13.14 29.59 -4.98
CA LEU A 146 -13.77 28.59 -5.84
C LEU A 146 -14.78 27.77 -5.03
N ASN A 147 -15.92 27.51 -5.64
CA ASN A 147 -16.96 26.64 -5.09
C ASN A 147 -16.70 25.16 -5.45
N LYS A 148 -17.58 24.27 -5.00
CA LYS A 148 -17.44 22.83 -5.25
C LYS A 148 -17.56 22.48 -6.76
N GLN A 149 -18.35 23.22 -7.50
CA GLN A 149 -18.52 23.00 -8.94
C GLN A 149 -17.29 23.42 -9.71
N ASP A 150 -16.70 24.58 -9.37
CA ASP A 150 -15.44 25.06 -9.95
C ASP A 150 -14.30 24.05 -9.72
N MET A 151 -14.21 23.51 -8.49
CA MET A 151 -13.23 22.47 -8.17
C MET A 151 -13.49 21.17 -8.92
N ALA A 152 -14.73 20.83 -9.20
CA ALA A 152 -15.09 19.67 -10.01
C ALA A 152 -14.78 19.90 -11.49
N GLU A 153 -14.99 21.12 -12.01
CA GLU A 153 -14.64 21.53 -13.37
C GLU A 153 -13.12 21.47 -13.57
N MET A 154 -12.33 21.95 -12.60
CA MET A 154 -10.86 21.85 -12.60
C MET A 154 -10.38 20.41 -12.81
N GLN A 155 -10.99 19.41 -12.15
CA GLN A 155 -10.68 18.00 -12.35
C GLN A 155 -10.98 17.53 -13.79
N THR A 156 -12.05 18.04 -14.39
CA THR A 156 -12.42 17.71 -15.77
C THR A 156 -11.43 18.30 -16.77
N ILE A 157 -11.10 19.60 -16.59
CA ILE A 157 -10.10 20.30 -17.44
C ILE A 157 -8.75 19.57 -17.39
N LEU A 158 -8.33 19.15 -16.19
CA LEU A 158 -7.10 18.37 -16.03
C LEU A 158 -7.13 17.08 -16.84
N ALA A 159 -8.20 16.29 -16.68
CA ALA A 159 -8.33 15.02 -17.37
C ALA A 159 -8.29 15.17 -18.90
N GLU A 160 -8.93 16.21 -19.43
CA GLU A 160 -8.90 16.56 -20.85
C GLU A 160 -7.49 16.91 -21.33
N CYS A 161 -6.77 17.78 -20.60
CA CYS A 161 -5.41 18.21 -20.97
C CYS A 161 -4.42 17.05 -20.96
N LEU A 162 -4.56 16.13 -20.02
CA LEU A 162 -3.66 14.98 -19.92
C LEU A 162 -4.09 13.79 -20.79
N GLY A 163 -5.29 13.80 -21.37
CA GLY A 163 -5.85 12.64 -22.10
C GLY A 163 -6.08 11.43 -21.20
N MET A 164 -6.35 11.64 -19.90
CA MET A 164 -6.54 10.62 -18.89
C MET A 164 -8.01 10.56 -18.44
N GLU A 165 -8.40 9.46 -17.78
CA GLU A 165 -9.72 9.42 -17.16
C GLU A 165 -9.76 10.31 -15.91
N ARG A 166 -10.88 11.02 -15.75
CA ARG A 166 -11.11 11.77 -14.52
C ARG A 166 -11.26 10.84 -13.32
N GLY A 167 -10.55 11.11 -12.24
CA GLY A 167 -10.73 10.43 -10.96
C GLY A 167 -12.16 10.58 -10.43
N ILE A 168 -12.69 9.52 -9.82
CA ILE A 168 -14.02 9.54 -9.20
C ILE A 168 -13.85 10.07 -7.77
N SER A 169 -14.68 11.06 -7.39
CA SER A 169 -14.75 11.52 -6.00
C SER A 169 -15.12 10.35 -5.10
N SER A 170 -14.30 10.07 -4.10
CA SER A 170 -14.65 9.09 -3.07
C SER A 170 -15.30 9.80 -1.88
N ASP A 171 -16.24 9.13 -1.21
CA ASP A 171 -16.82 9.61 0.05
C ASP A 171 -15.83 9.51 1.23
N ARG A 172 -14.66 8.90 0.98
CA ARG A 172 -13.60 8.82 1.98
C ARG A 172 -12.93 10.18 2.15
N LYS A 173 -12.73 10.59 3.40
CA LYS A 173 -11.94 11.78 3.74
C LYS A 173 -10.58 11.70 3.05
N HIS A 174 -10.17 12.80 2.39
CA HIS A 174 -8.84 12.88 1.81
C HIS A 174 -7.80 12.76 2.92
N LEU A 175 -7.04 11.69 2.88
CA LEU A 175 -5.94 11.45 3.82
C LEU A 175 -4.65 12.04 3.24
N SER A 176 -3.82 12.64 4.10
CA SER A 176 -2.44 12.95 3.71
C SER A 176 -1.68 11.66 3.39
N ALA A 177 -0.58 11.76 2.63
CA ALA A 177 0.24 10.60 2.28
C ALA A 177 0.67 9.80 3.53
N ILE A 178 1.01 10.48 4.62
CA ILE A 178 1.37 9.85 5.91
C ILE A 178 0.16 9.12 6.52
N GLN A 179 -1.00 9.76 6.55
CA GLN A 179 -2.21 9.14 7.08
C GLN A 179 -2.64 7.92 6.27
N TYR A 180 -2.53 7.99 4.94
CA TYR A 180 -2.81 6.86 4.06
C TYR A 180 -1.83 5.71 4.30
N LYS A 181 -0.52 6.00 4.42
CA LYS A 181 0.51 5.00 4.73
C LYS A 181 0.22 4.31 6.07
N ASN A 182 -0.05 5.09 7.11
CA ASN A 182 -0.36 4.55 8.44
C ASN A 182 -1.65 3.70 8.43
N MET A 183 -2.66 4.09 7.67
CA MET A 183 -3.90 3.31 7.51
C MET A 183 -3.62 1.97 6.82
N VAL A 184 -2.86 1.97 5.72
CA VAL A 184 -2.49 0.73 5.00
C VAL A 184 -1.62 -0.18 5.86
N GLU A 185 -0.69 0.36 6.64
CA GLU A 185 0.15 -0.40 7.58
C GLU A 185 -0.71 -1.02 8.70
N ALA A 186 -1.68 -0.28 9.24
CA ALA A 186 -2.61 -0.79 10.24
C ALA A 186 -3.51 -1.91 9.68
N GLU A 187 -4.03 -1.74 8.45
CA GLU A 187 -4.83 -2.78 7.78
C GLU A 187 -4.00 -4.06 7.54
N LYS A 188 -2.74 -3.93 7.11
CA LYS A 188 -1.83 -5.07 6.94
C LYS A 188 -1.52 -5.76 8.28
N ALA A 189 -1.25 -5.00 9.33
CA ALA A 189 -1.00 -5.55 10.66
C ALA A 189 -2.21 -6.34 11.18
N ALA A 190 -3.41 -5.81 11.03
CA ALA A 190 -4.65 -6.51 11.42
C ALA A 190 -4.89 -7.79 10.60
N GLN A 191 -4.54 -7.78 9.30
CA GLN A 191 -4.64 -8.96 8.46
C GLN A 191 -3.65 -10.05 8.90
N ILE A 192 -2.40 -9.68 9.16
CA ILE A 192 -1.36 -10.60 9.66
C ILE A 192 -1.77 -11.19 11.01
N GLU A 193 -2.29 -10.36 11.94
CA GLU A 193 -2.76 -10.84 13.24
C GLU A 193 -3.89 -11.86 13.11
N LYS A 194 -4.83 -11.64 12.18
CA LYS A 194 -5.90 -12.57 11.88
C LYS A 194 -5.37 -13.90 11.31
N GLU A 195 -4.41 -13.85 10.39
CA GLU A 195 -3.78 -15.04 9.80
C GLU A 195 -2.98 -15.82 10.85
N CYS A 196 -2.24 -15.13 11.72
CA CYS A 196 -1.53 -15.75 12.84
C CYS A 196 -2.51 -16.47 13.80
N SER A 197 -3.62 -15.84 14.15
CA SER A 197 -4.64 -16.46 15.01
C SER A 197 -5.24 -17.72 14.36
N GLN A 198 -5.53 -17.69 13.05
CA GLN A 198 -6.02 -18.87 12.33
C GLN A 198 -5.00 -20.00 12.32
N MET A 199 -3.72 -19.72 12.08
CA MET A 199 -2.66 -20.71 12.12
C MET A 199 -2.45 -21.30 13.51
N GLU A 200 -2.62 -20.51 14.58
CA GLU A 200 -2.59 -21.01 15.97
C GLU A 200 -3.74 -21.95 16.26
N ASP A 201 -4.95 -21.64 15.81
CA ASP A 201 -6.11 -22.51 15.98
C ASP A 201 -5.94 -23.84 15.21
N GLU A 202 -5.43 -23.78 13.97
CA GLU A 202 -5.11 -24.97 13.18
C GLU A 202 -4.03 -25.84 13.85
N ARG A 203 -2.97 -25.21 14.35
CA ARG A 203 -1.91 -25.89 15.10
C ARG A 203 -2.46 -26.61 16.33
N ASN A 204 -3.28 -25.93 17.11
CA ASN A 204 -3.89 -26.49 18.32
C ASN A 204 -4.82 -27.67 17.98
N ALA A 205 -5.58 -27.57 16.88
CA ALA A 205 -6.43 -28.68 16.40
C ALA A 205 -5.62 -29.87 15.94
N ILE A 206 -4.46 -29.67 15.30
CA ILE A 206 -3.55 -30.77 14.90
C ILE A 206 -2.91 -31.39 16.14
N GLU A 207 -2.47 -30.59 17.11
CA GLU A 207 -1.87 -31.09 18.35
C GLU A 207 -2.84 -31.98 19.13
N GLU A 208 -4.10 -31.61 19.23
CA GLU A 208 -5.13 -32.41 19.87
C GLU A 208 -5.39 -33.71 19.11
N LYS A 209 -5.40 -33.71 17.77
CA LYS A 209 -5.51 -34.92 16.95
C LYS A 209 -4.32 -35.87 17.14
N VAL A 210 -3.11 -35.32 17.24
CA VAL A 210 -1.88 -36.08 17.49
C VAL A 210 -1.94 -36.73 18.87
N LYS A 211 -2.39 -36.01 19.89
CA LYS A 211 -2.59 -36.53 21.25
C LYS A 211 -3.59 -37.68 21.29
N GLN A 212 -4.74 -37.53 20.63
CA GLN A 212 -5.76 -38.57 20.53
C GLN A 212 -5.25 -39.80 19.78
N ALA A 213 -4.49 -39.63 18.71
CA ALA A 213 -3.86 -40.71 17.97
C ALA A 213 -2.83 -41.45 18.83
N GLY A 214 -2.03 -40.70 19.62
CA GLY A 214 -1.08 -41.26 20.57
C GLY A 214 -1.76 -42.16 21.64
N GLN A 215 -2.85 -41.66 22.21
CA GLN A 215 -3.65 -42.44 23.19
C GLN A 215 -4.21 -43.72 22.59
N LYS A 216 -4.79 -43.66 21.38
CA LYS A 216 -5.29 -44.82 20.66
C LYS A 216 -4.20 -45.88 20.38
N LEU A 217 -2.98 -45.37 20.03
CA LEU A 217 -1.84 -46.23 19.80
C LEU A 217 -1.41 -46.97 21.08
N GLU A 218 -1.37 -46.25 22.19
CA GLU A 218 -1.01 -46.79 23.50
C GLU A 218 -2.02 -47.85 23.98
N ASP A 219 -3.31 -47.59 23.84
CA ASP A 219 -4.39 -48.56 24.13
C ASP A 219 -4.30 -49.78 23.24
N THR A 220 -3.97 -49.62 21.96
CA THR A 220 -3.81 -50.74 21.02
C THR A 220 -2.59 -51.58 21.39
N GLN A 221 -1.47 -50.94 21.75
CA GLN A 221 -0.27 -51.64 22.21
C GLN A 221 -0.53 -52.46 23.49
N LYS A 222 -1.31 -51.88 24.43
CA LYS A 222 -1.70 -52.58 25.66
C LYS A 222 -2.53 -53.82 25.36
N LYS A 223 -3.56 -53.70 24.52
CA LYS A 223 -4.38 -54.84 24.07
C LYS A 223 -3.55 -55.89 23.37
N LEU A 224 -2.58 -55.51 22.56
CA LEU A 224 -1.69 -56.40 21.85
C LEU A 224 -0.77 -57.18 22.82
N LYS A 225 -0.25 -56.50 23.87
CA LYS A 225 0.52 -57.13 24.93
C LYS A 225 -0.30 -58.13 25.75
N GLU A 226 -1.55 -57.76 26.06
CA GLU A 226 -2.49 -58.63 26.78
C GLU A 226 -2.82 -59.88 25.95
N ALA A 227 -3.16 -59.70 24.67
CA ALA A 227 -3.41 -60.85 23.76
C ALA A 227 -2.18 -61.77 23.55
N ALA A 228 -0.97 -61.15 23.45
CA ALA A 228 0.26 -61.94 23.35
C ALA A 228 0.57 -62.70 24.62
N ALA A 229 0.21 -62.18 25.80
CA ALA A 229 0.34 -62.86 27.06
C ALA A 229 -0.65 -64.12 27.16
N GLU A 230 -1.91 -63.87 26.71
CA GLU A 230 -2.92 -64.97 26.65
C GLU A 230 -2.48 -66.10 25.72
N ILE A 231 -1.96 -65.75 24.51
CA ILE A 231 -1.44 -66.75 23.57
C ILE A 231 -0.26 -67.55 24.16
N LYS A 232 0.59 -66.84 24.92
CA LYS A 232 1.73 -67.49 25.60
C LYS A 232 1.27 -68.50 26.67
N VAL A 233 0.21 -68.19 27.41
CA VAL A 233 -0.41 -69.01 28.40
C VAL A 233 -1.10 -70.22 27.74
N GLU A 234 -1.78 -70.05 26.62
CA GLU A 234 -2.47 -71.08 25.86
C GLU A 234 -1.49 -72.07 25.19
N LYS A 235 -0.35 -71.53 24.64
CA LYS A 235 0.76 -72.36 24.15
C LYS A 235 1.38 -73.23 25.26
N LEU A 236 1.46 -72.72 26.49
CA LEU A 236 1.93 -73.45 27.65
C LEU A 236 0.94 -74.59 28.10
N LYS A 237 -0.34 -74.44 27.77
CA LYS A 237 -1.39 -75.43 28.03
C LYS A 237 -1.56 -76.48 26.91
N GLY A 238 -0.70 -76.50 25.89
CA GLY A 238 -0.69 -77.56 24.85
C GLY A 238 -1.68 -77.37 23.70
N ALA A 239 -2.19 -76.18 23.45
CA ALA A 239 -3.13 -75.92 22.36
C ALA A 239 -2.48 -75.20 21.17
N ALA A 240 -2.35 -75.88 20.13
CA ALA A 240 -2.43 -75.74 18.69
C ALA A 240 -1.84 -74.57 17.93
N ALA A 241 -1.20 -74.90 16.83
CA ALA A 241 -0.38 -74.22 15.87
C ALA A 241 -1.06 -73.19 14.89
N ASP A 242 -2.35 -72.93 14.97
CA ASP A 242 -3.07 -72.23 13.89
C ASP A 242 -3.31 -70.66 14.11
N THR A 243 -3.12 -70.16 15.32
CA THR A 243 -3.43 -68.76 15.64
C THR A 243 -2.27 -67.79 15.42
N GLY A 244 -1.04 -68.32 15.26
CA GLY A 244 0.17 -67.46 15.11
C GLY A 244 0.25 -66.67 13.79
N THR A 245 -0.33 -67.18 12.72
CA THR A 245 -0.28 -66.59 11.37
C THR A 245 -1.25 -65.49 11.19
N ALA A 246 -2.35 -65.43 11.91
CA ALA A 246 -3.34 -64.31 11.83
C ALA A 246 -2.87 -63.01 12.55
N LEU A 247 -2.14 -63.19 13.67
CA LEU A 247 -1.64 -62.01 14.44
C LEU A 247 -0.43 -61.36 13.80
N LEU A 248 0.43 -62.10 13.08
CA LEU A 248 1.53 -61.52 12.30
C LEU A 248 1.01 -60.64 11.15
N LYS A 249 -0.10 -61.02 10.50
CA LYS A 249 -0.75 -60.22 9.45
C LYS A 249 -1.38 -58.92 9.99
N ALA A 250 -1.98 -58.97 11.19
CA ALA A 250 -2.57 -57.77 11.79
C ALA A 250 -1.50 -56.77 12.25
N GLY A 251 -0.35 -57.25 12.77
CA GLY A 251 0.76 -56.39 13.17
C GLY A 251 1.44 -55.64 12.00
N THR A 252 1.61 -56.28 10.83
CA THR A 252 2.17 -55.68 9.64
C THR A 252 1.25 -54.59 9.05
N THR A 253 -0.06 -54.76 9.10
CA THR A 253 -1.03 -53.78 8.59
C THR A 253 -1.02 -52.46 9.42
N VAL A 254 -0.77 -52.55 10.74
CA VAL A 254 -0.69 -51.36 11.61
C VAL A 254 0.63 -50.62 11.39
N ILE A 255 1.73 -51.35 11.16
CA ILE A 255 3.05 -50.71 10.88
C ILE A 255 3.03 -50.00 9.52
N ASP A 256 2.41 -50.55 8.50
CA ASP A 256 2.27 -49.94 7.18
C ASP A 256 1.37 -48.70 7.21
N ALA A 257 0.30 -48.71 8.01
CA ALA A 257 -0.58 -47.53 8.16
C ALA A 257 0.12 -46.36 8.88
N THR A 258 0.95 -46.66 9.90
CA THR A 258 1.73 -45.61 10.59
C THR A 258 2.87 -45.08 9.74
N ALA A 259 3.55 -45.91 8.95
CA ALA A 259 4.59 -45.48 8.01
C ALA A 259 4.04 -44.56 6.90
N SER A 260 2.83 -44.82 6.42
CA SER A 260 2.13 -44.02 5.43
C SER A 260 1.78 -42.62 5.97
N LEU A 261 1.37 -42.52 7.24
CA LEU A 261 1.09 -41.22 7.89
C LEU A 261 2.36 -40.37 8.12
N PHE A 262 3.49 -41.01 8.44
CA PHE A 262 4.78 -40.30 8.59
C PHE A 262 5.37 -39.85 7.25
N ASN A 263 5.17 -40.59 6.16
CA ASN A 263 5.64 -40.20 4.83
C ASN A 263 4.81 -39.05 4.21
N SER A 264 3.50 -39.00 4.44
CA SER A 264 2.65 -37.89 3.97
C SER A 264 2.96 -36.55 4.67
N GLY A 265 3.46 -36.60 5.92
CA GLY A 265 3.94 -35.40 6.64
C GLY A 265 5.30 -34.89 6.16
N LYS A 266 6.17 -35.75 5.64
CA LYS A 266 7.48 -35.35 5.08
C LYS A 266 7.37 -34.71 3.68
N VAL A 267 6.47 -35.18 2.85
CA VAL A 267 6.26 -34.62 1.50
C VAL A 267 5.76 -33.19 1.55
N LYS A 268 4.90 -32.83 2.52
CA LYS A 268 4.42 -31.41 2.67
C LYS A 268 5.48 -30.47 3.22
N ARG A 269 6.59 -30.94 3.80
CA ARG A 269 7.69 -30.05 4.25
C ARG A 269 8.72 -29.75 3.19
N GLN A 270 8.82 -30.54 2.13
CA GLN A 270 9.76 -30.31 1.01
C GLN A 270 9.21 -29.38 -0.09
N GLU A 271 7.92 -29.05 -0.07
CA GLU A 271 7.32 -28.08 -1.00
C GLU A 271 7.28 -26.64 -0.44
N GLN A 272 7.86 -26.38 0.75
CA GLN A 272 7.89 -25.06 1.41
C GLN A 272 9.32 -24.55 1.72
N GLU A 273 10.37 -25.18 1.20
CA GLU A 273 11.73 -24.65 1.12
C GLU A 273 12.07 -24.31 -0.35
#